data_3995eab1c1f35a6eb6268e994337592d
#
_entry.id   3995eab1c1f35a6eb6268e994337592d
#
_cell.length_a   1.000
_cell.length_b   1.000
_cell.length_c   1.000
_cell.angle_alpha   90.00
_cell.angle_beta   90.00
_cell.angle_gamma   90.00
#
_symmetry.space_group_name_H-M   'P 1'
#
loop_
_entity.id
_entity.type
_entity.pdbx_description
1 polymer ?
#
loop_
_entity_poly.entity_id
_entity_poly.type
_entity_poly.pdbx_seq_one_letter_code
_entity_poly.pdbx_strand_id
1 'polypeptide(L)'
;RHIGVSNPDELKAMLDTIGVGSVDELIAQVIPQSIRLKKPLDLPAGMSEYEFAAHIRALADRNHPLRSFIGMGYYPCAVPAAVARNVFENPAWYTSYTPYQAEISQGRLEALLNFQTAVLSLTGMEIANCSLLDEGTATAEAMLMMFALRSRDAVKEGRTQLFVDRNLFPQTLDLLLTRSEPFGIELIVDDYDCYEFSGKEFGAVVQYPAADGAVRDYAAFVEAAHAHDAKVTAVADLLSLALLKAPGEWGADICVGSAQRLGTPMGFGGPHAGYMATREAYKRQMPGRIIGVSVDRLGNRALRMALQMREQHIKRERATSNICTASALMASMVGFYCVYNGAEGLRRAAETAHTAACDTARALAALGYKLTNQHFFDCLLYTSDAA
;
A
#
# COMPACT_ATOMS: atom_id res chain seq x y z
N ARG A 1 14.67 -17.84 27.21
CA ARG A 1 15.62 -18.86 26.74
C ARG A 1 16.51 -18.38 25.60
N HIS A 2 16.00 -17.52 24.73
CA HIS A 2 16.70 -17.07 23.55
C HIS A 2 17.19 -15.62 23.63
N ILE A 3 16.87 -14.93 24.73
CA ILE A 3 17.23 -13.53 24.96
C ILE A 3 17.83 -13.44 26.36
N GLY A 4 19.02 -12.85 26.46
CA GLY A 4 19.74 -12.66 27.70
C GLY A 4 20.59 -13.87 28.12
N VAL A 5 21.32 -13.71 29.17
CA VAL A 5 22.19 -14.73 29.77
C VAL A 5 21.39 -15.54 30.78
N SER A 6 21.21 -16.82 30.52
CA SER A 6 20.47 -17.72 31.40
C SER A 6 21.36 -18.53 32.34
N ASN A 7 22.69 -18.51 32.14
CA ASN A 7 23.67 -19.15 32.99
C ASN A 7 24.23 -18.14 34.03
N PRO A 8 24.05 -18.37 35.35
CA PRO A 8 24.55 -17.45 36.39
C PRO A 8 26.07 -17.25 36.37
N ASP A 9 26.83 -18.28 36.00
CA ASP A 9 28.30 -18.19 35.98
C ASP A 9 28.78 -17.33 34.81
N GLU A 10 28.12 -17.42 33.64
CA GLU A 10 28.38 -16.54 32.51
C GLU A 10 28.01 -15.09 32.82
N LEU A 11 26.86 -14.87 33.45
CA LEU A 11 26.45 -13.54 33.91
C LEU A 11 27.47 -12.94 34.85
N LYS A 12 27.93 -13.75 35.85
CA LYS A 12 28.96 -13.33 36.81
C LYS A 12 30.26 -12.94 36.10
N ALA A 13 30.75 -13.76 35.17
CA ALA A 13 31.97 -13.49 34.43
C ALA A 13 31.86 -12.19 33.58
N MET A 14 30.69 -11.92 33.03
CA MET A 14 30.43 -10.67 32.30
C MET A 14 30.47 -9.46 33.25
N LEU A 15 29.79 -9.55 34.39
CA LEU A 15 29.77 -8.47 35.39
C LEU A 15 31.16 -8.22 35.98
N ASP A 16 31.94 -9.27 36.30
CA ASP A 16 33.31 -9.19 36.76
C ASP A 16 34.21 -8.48 35.69
N THR A 17 34.00 -8.79 34.41
CA THR A 17 34.73 -8.14 33.29
C THR A 17 34.39 -6.65 33.18
N ILE A 18 33.14 -6.27 33.40
CA ILE A 18 32.68 -4.87 33.38
C ILE A 18 33.11 -4.14 34.66
N GLY A 19 33.35 -4.86 35.74
CA GLY A 19 33.74 -4.30 37.05
C GLY A 19 32.56 -3.84 37.90
N VAL A 20 31.40 -4.52 37.79
CA VAL A 20 30.19 -4.25 38.60
C VAL A 20 29.71 -5.50 39.30
N GLY A 21 29.07 -5.33 40.45
CA GLY A 21 28.60 -6.45 41.27
C GLY A 21 27.26 -7.03 40.84
N SER A 22 26.45 -6.28 40.09
CA SER A 22 25.13 -6.71 39.64
C SER A 22 24.66 -5.95 38.42
N VAL A 23 23.64 -6.50 37.74
CA VAL A 23 22.95 -5.81 36.65
C VAL A 23 22.28 -4.51 37.11
N ASP A 24 21.73 -4.51 38.33
CA ASP A 24 21.12 -3.30 38.91
C ASP A 24 22.14 -2.19 39.16
N GLU A 25 23.36 -2.55 39.59
CA GLU A 25 24.45 -1.59 39.71
C GLU A 25 24.86 -1.03 38.36
N LEU A 26 24.99 -1.88 37.35
CA LEU A 26 25.26 -1.44 35.97
C LEU A 26 24.18 -0.47 35.48
N ILE A 27 22.90 -0.81 35.66
CA ILE A 27 21.77 0.04 35.29
C ILE A 27 21.86 1.38 36.05
N ALA A 28 22.21 1.36 37.33
CA ALA A 28 22.33 2.56 38.15
C ALA A 28 23.43 3.52 37.66
N GLN A 29 24.54 2.96 37.13
CA GLN A 29 25.63 3.73 36.55
C GLN A 29 25.35 4.28 35.15
N VAL A 30 24.56 3.54 34.33
CA VAL A 30 24.35 3.87 32.90
C VAL A 30 23.09 4.69 32.68
N ILE A 31 22.01 4.39 33.42
CA ILE A 31 20.70 5.03 33.23
C ILE A 31 20.55 6.21 34.21
N PRO A 32 20.39 7.44 33.71
CA PRO A 32 20.13 8.60 34.58
C PRO A 32 18.90 8.39 35.46
N GLN A 33 19.02 8.76 36.71
CA GLN A 33 17.97 8.54 37.72
C GLN A 33 16.65 9.24 37.37
N SER A 34 16.72 10.34 36.60
CA SER A 34 15.56 11.12 36.14
C SER A 34 14.63 10.36 35.19
N ILE A 35 15.17 9.38 34.46
CA ILE A 35 14.41 8.57 33.49
C ILE A 35 14.23 7.12 33.92
N ARG A 36 14.80 6.76 35.09
CA ARG A 36 14.70 5.40 35.62
C ARG A 36 13.31 5.16 36.22
N LEU A 37 12.72 4.00 35.90
CA LEU A 37 11.48 3.56 36.52
C LEU A 37 11.64 3.43 38.02
N LYS A 38 10.73 4.02 38.80
CA LYS A 38 10.73 3.95 40.29
C LYS A 38 10.20 2.62 40.81
N LYS A 39 9.40 1.92 40.01
CA LYS A 39 8.81 0.60 40.32
C LYS A 39 8.89 -0.27 39.07
N PRO A 40 9.00 -1.60 39.22
CA PRO A 40 8.81 -2.54 38.12
C PRO A 40 7.46 -2.33 37.47
N LEU A 41 7.35 -2.74 36.20
CA LEU A 41 6.06 -2.76 35.47
C LEU A 41 5.13 -3.76 36.19
N ASP A 42 3.87 -3.37 36.35
CA ASP A 42 2.80 -4.24 36.88
C ASP A 42 2.27 -5.10 35.70
N LEU A 43 2.96 -6.22 35.48
CA LEU A 43 2.63 -7.15 34.42
C LEU A 43 2.21 -8.49 35.00
N PRO A 44 1.25 -9.20 34.39
CA PRO A 44 0.91 -10.55 34.80
C PRO A 44 2.13 -11.49 34.66
N ALA A 45 2.10 -12.59 35.39
CA ALA A 45 3.10 -13.63 35.23
C ALA A 45 3.10 -14.22 33.83
N GLY A 46 4.26 -14.68 33.34
CA GLY A 46 4.36 -15.34 32.04
C GLY A 46 3.52 -16.63 32.02
N MET A 47 2.88 -16.85 30.88
CA MET A 47 2.08 -18.05 30.61
C MET A 47 2.94 -19.14 29.97
N SER A 48 2.60 -20.41 30.24
CA SER A 48 3.07 -21.52 29.40
C SER A 48 2.47 -21.46 27.99
N GLU A 49 3.08 -22.15 27.02
CA GLU A 49 2.53 -22.22 25.64
C GLU A 49 1.09 -22.75 25.62
N TYR A 50 0.77 -23.72 26.48
CA TYR A 50 -0.56 -24.27 26.58
C TYR A 50 -1.60 -23.23 27.10
N GLU A 51 -1.25 -22.53 28.17
CA GLU A 51 -2.10 -21.46 28.73
C GLU A 51 -2.26 -20.31 27.73
N PHE A 52 -1.18 -19.90 27.07
CA PHE A 52 -1.21 -18.87 26.05
C PHE A 52 -2.09 -19.25 24.88
N ALA A 53 -1.97 -20.48 24.36
CA ALA A 53 -2.81 -20.95 23.27
C ALA A 53 -4.31 -20.95 23.64
N ALA A 54 -4.66 -21.38 24.86
CA ALA A 54 -6.01 -21.33 25.37
C ALA A 54 -6.52 -19.89 25.53
N HIS A 55 -5.66 -19.00 26.07
CA HIS A 55 -6.00 -17.59 26.25
C HIS A 55 -6.24 -16.88 24.91
N ILE A 56 -5.36 -17.06 23.93
CA ILE A 56 -5.53 -16.47 22.59
C ILE A 56 -6.77 -17.00 21.88
N ARG A 57 -7.09 -18.28 22.02
CA ARG A 57 -8.32 -18.85 21.48
C ARG A 57 -9.56 -18.22 22.13
N ALA A 58 -9.57 -18.07 23.45
CA ALA A 58 -10.66 -17.39 24.15
C ALA A 58 -10.83 -15.92 23.74
N LEU A 59 -9.73 -15.22 23.43
CA LEU A 59 -9.80 -13.87 22.86
C LEU A 59 -10.36 -13.88 21.43
N ALA A 60 -9.91 -14.81 20.60
CA ALA A 60 -10.38 -14.95 19.23
C ALA A 60 -11.89 -15.26 19.17
N ASP A 61 -12.40 -16.10 20.06
CA ASP A 61 -13.81 -16.48 20.17
C ASP A 61 -14.74 -15.30 20.54
N ARG A 62 -14.18 -14.19 21.03
CA ARG A 62 -14.92 -12.95 21.29
C ARG A 62 -15.21 -12.15 20.02
N ASN A 63 -14.52 -12.44 18.92
CA ASN A 63 -14.83 -11.83 17.64
C ASN A 63 -16.07 -12.48 17.03
N HIS A 64 -16.97 -11.66 16.52
CA HIS A 64 -18.17 -12.11 15.83
C HIS A 64 -18.04 -11.72 14.36
N PRO A 65 -17.47 -12.59 13.49
CA PRO A 65 -17.36 -12.30 12.07
C PRO A 65 -18.74 -12.09 11.45
N LEU A 66 -18.97 -10.90 10.94
CA LEU A 66 -20.20 -10.53 10.25
C LEU A 66 -19.96 -10.48 8.74
N ARG A 67 -21.02 -10.64 7.97
CA ARG A 67 -20.99 -10.38 6.54
C ARG A 67 -20.94 -8.86 6.34
N SER A 68 -19.83 -8.35 5.79
CA SER A 68 -19.64 -6.91 5.53
C SER A 68 -20.17 -6.54 4.16
N PHE A 69 -20.88 -5.40 4.10
CA PHE A 69 -21.34 -4.75 2.87
C PHE A 69 -20.83 -3.30 2.77
N ILE A 70 -19.80 -2.96 3.54
CA ILE A 70 -19.26 -1.59 3.60
C ILE A 70 -18.52 -1.23 2.33
N GLY A 71 -17.78 -2.17 1.72
CA GLY A 71 -16.90 -1.88 0.58
C GLY A 71 -15.73 -1.00 0.98
N MET A 72 -15.65 0.22 0.43
CA MET A 72 -14.67 1.27 0.78
C MET A 72 -13.20 0.87 0.54
N GLY A 73 -12.95 0.07 -0.48
CA GLY A 73 -11.61 -0.37 -0.86
C GLY A 73 -11.08 -1.59 -0.12
N TYR A 74 -11.88 -2.20 0.77
CA TYR A 74 -11.52 -3.40 1.53
C TYR A 74 -12.44 -4.55 1.17
N TYR A 75 -11.87 -5.62 0.61
CA TYR A 75 -12.64 -6.75 0.09
C TYR A 75 -12.08 -8.07 0.61
N PRO A 76 -12.96 -9.02 1.01
CA PRO A 76 -12.50 -10.39 1.23
C PRO A 76 -11.96 -10.95 -0.09
N CYS A 77 -10.89 -11.74 0.00
CA CYS A 77 -10.32 -12.43 -1.15
C CYS A 77 -10.12 -13.93 -0.86
N ALA A 78 -10.24 -14.74 -1.89
CA ALA A 78 -9.90 -16.15 -1.81
C ALA A 78 -8.40 -16.32 -2.06
N VAL A 79 -7.66 -16.70 -1.02
CA VAL A 79 -6.24 -16.99 -1.12
C VAL A 79 -6.07 -18.45 -1.55
N PRO A 80 -5.40 -18.77 -2.68
CA PRO A 80 -5.13 -20.14 -3.05
C PRO A 80 -4.36 -20.86 -1.95
N ALA A 81 -4.79 -22.07 -1.58
CA ALA A 81 -4.16 -22.84 -0.50
C ALA A 81 -2.66 -23.06 -0.73
N ALA A 82 -2.24 -23.23 -1.98
CA ALA A 82 -0.84 -23.33 -2.35
C ALA A 82 -0.03 -22.06 -2.01
N VAL A 83 -0.61 -20.85 -2.24
CA VAL A 83 0.04 -19.58 -1.90
C VAL A 83 0.02 -19.38 -0.38
N ALA A 84 -1.10 -19.60 0.28
CA ALA A 84 -1.21 -19.47 1.74
C ALA A 84 -0.16 -20.35 2.45
N ARG A 85 -0.11 -21.64 2.13
CA ARG A 85 0.77 -22.61 2.80
C ARG A 85 2.24 -22.43 2.45
N ASN A 86 2.56 -22.24 1.17
CA ASN A 86 3.96 -22.26 0.73
C ASN A 86 4.64 -20.88 0.77
N VAL A 87 3.88 -19.81 0.91
CA VAL A 87 4.41 -18.45 1.01
C VAL A 87 4.07 -17.84 2.37
N PHE A 88 2.79 -17.66 2.69
CA PHE A 88 2.38 -16.94 3.89
C PHE A 88 2.74 -17.66 5.19
N GLU A 89 2.56 -18.99 5.24
CA GLU A 89 2.89 -19.81 6.40
C GLU A 89 4.36 -20.30 6.41
N ASN A 90 5.14 -20.03 5.36
CA ASN A 90 6.50 -20.50 5.25
C ASN A 90 7.51 -19.51 5.86
N PRO A 91 8.29 -19.93 6.90
CA PRO A 91 9.25 -19.07 7.56
C PRO A 91 10.35 -18.51 6.62
N ALA A 92 10.68 -19.19 5.53
CA ALA A 92 11.61 -18.67 4.52
C ALA A 92 11.10 -17.36 3.89
N TRP A 93 9.79 -17.13 3.86
CA TRP A 93 9.16 -15.92 3.35
C TRP A 93 8.78 -14.93 4.45
N TYR A 94 8.08 -15.34 5.50
CA TYR A 94 7.57 -14.40 6.48
C TYR A 94 8.63 -13.86 7.46
N THR A 95 9.77 -14.54 7.63
CA THR A 95 10.90 -14.00 8.40
C THR A 95 11.76 -13.03 7.60
N SER A 96 11.47 -12.88 6.31
CA SER A 96 12.24 -12.04 5.42
C SER A 96 11.86 -10.58 5.53
N TYR A 97 12.87 -9.75 5.60
CA TYR A 97 12.75 -8.32 5.48
C TYR A 97 13.00 -7.87 4.03
N THR A 98 13.05 -6.56 3.79
CA THR A 98 13.44 -6.02 2.48
C THR A 98 14.76 -6.66 2.02
N PRO A 99 14.85 -7.17 0.79
CA PRO A 99 16.01 -7.94 0.32
C PRO A 99 17.18 -7.04 -0.06
N TYR A 100 17.84 -6.44 0.94
CA TYR A 100 18.97 -5.53 0.72
C TYR A 100 20.20 -6.21 0.10
N GLN A 101 20.45 -7.47 0.46
CA GLN A 101 21.58 -8.24 -0.05
C GLN A 101 21.13 -9.05 -1.25
N ALA A 102 21.42 -8.54 -2.45
CA ALA A 102 21.01 -9.15 -3.70
C ALA A 102 21.58 -10.56 -3.88
N GLU A 103 22.80 -10.80 -3.38
CA GLU A 103 23.54 -12.05 -3.54
C GLU A 103 22.81 -13.26 -2.98
N ILE A 104 22.09 -13.10 -1.88
CA ILE A 104 21.35 -14.16 -1.19
C ILE A 104 19.84 -14.04 -1.33
N SER A 105 19.35 -13.10 -2.12
CA SER A 105 17.93 -12.75 -2.18
C SER A 105 17.35 -12.81 -3.59
N GLN A 106 18.00 -13.47 -4.54
CA GLN A 106 17.57 -13.47 -5.95
C GLN A 106 16.13 -13.94 -6.13
N GLY A 107 15.69 -15.00 -5.46
CA GLY A 107 14.31 -15.48 -5.54
C GLY A 107 13.28 -14.50 -4.97
N ARG A 108 13.61 -13.78 -3.89
CA ARG A 108 12.73 -12.74 -3.34
C ARG A 108 12.65 -11.52 -4.25
N LEU A 109 13.76 -11.13 -4.84
CA LEU A 109 13.79 -10.05 -5.84
C LEU A 109 12.98 -10.41 -7.07
N GLU A 110 13.01 -11.69 -7.49
CA GLU A 110 12.18 -12.17 -8.59
C GLU A 110 10.67 -12.12 -8.25
N ALA A 111 10.27 -12.53 -7.05
CA ALA A 111 8.89 -12.41 -6.59
C ALA A 111 8.41 -10.95 -6.60
N LEU A 112 9.23 -10.01 -6.14
CA LEU A 112 8.93 -8.57 -6.17
C LEU A 112 8.93 -8.01 -7.61
N LEU A 113 9.78 -8.51 -8.50
CA LEU A 113 9.75 -8.15 -9.91
C LEU A 113 8.45 -8.63 -10.58
N ASN A 114 7.96 -9.83 -10.24
CA ASN A 114 6.66 -10.32 -10.71
C ASN A 114 5.51 -9.42 -10.23
N PHE A 115 5.55 -8.94 -8.98
CA PHE A 115 4.61 -7.95 -8.48
C PHE A 115 4.64 -6.67 -9.34
N GLN A 116 5.81 -6.08 -9.57
CA GLN A 116 5.96 -4.89 -10.42
C GLN A 116 5.39 -5.13 -11.83
N THR A 117 5.68 -6.28 -12.41
CA THR A 117 5.20 -6.65 -13.75
C THR A 117 3.69 -6.78 -13.80
N ALA A 118 3.07 -7.40 -12.79
CA ALA A 118 1.61 -7.50 -12.69
C ALA A 118 0.95 -6.11 -12.58
N VAL A 119 1.49 -5.22 -11.74
CA VAL A 119 1.02 -3.85 -11.61
C VAL A 119 1.12 -3.09 -12.94
N LEU A 120 2.25 -3.20 -13.63
CA LEU A 120 2.43 -2.56 -14.95
C LEU A 120 1.44 -3.07 -15.98
N SER A 121 1.25 -4.38 -16.05
CA SER A 121 0.33 -5.01 -17.00
C SER A 121 -1.13 -4.58 -16.78
N LEU A 122 -1.54 -4.40 -15.54
CA LEU A 122 -2.91 -3.98 -15.21
C LEU A 122 -3.12 -2.47 -15.36
N THR A 123 -2.14 -1.66 -14.97
CA THR A 123 -2.28 -0.20 -14.97
C THR A 123 -1.96 0.47 -16.31
N GLY A 124 -1.30 -0.23 -17.23
CA GLY A 124 -0.84 0.34 -18.50
C GLY A 124 0.28 1.38 -18.33
N MET A 125 0.95 1.39 -17.16
CA MET A 125 2.06 2.30 -16.87
C MET A 125 3.41 1.72 -17.30
N GLU A 126 4.47 2.55 -17.27
CA GLU A 126 5.80 2.19 -17.80
C GLU A 126 6.76 1.67 -16.71
N ILE A 127 6.61 2.14 -15.47
CA ILE A 127 7.45 1.73 -14.34
C ILE A 127 6.62 1.64 -13.06
N ALA A 128 6.88 0.61 -12.23
CA ALA A 128 6.25 0.42 -10.93
C ALA A 128 7.28 0.19 -9.83
N ASN A 129 6.92 0.54 -8.59
CA ASN A 129 7.71 0.16 -7.41
C ASN A 129 7.33 -1.26 -6.93
N CYS A 130 8.08 -1.78 -5.96
CA CYS A 130 7.83 -3.12 -5.42
C CYS A 130 6.96 -3.13 -4.15
N SER A 131 6.37 -2.09 -3.78
CA SER A 131 5.20 -1.80 -2.92
C SER A 131 5.35 -0.54 -2.08
N LEU A 132 4.22 -0.07 -1.57
CA LEU A 132 4.06 0.91 -0.50
C LEU A 132 3.23 0.29 0.63
N LEU A 133 2.89 1.06 1.66
CA LEU A 133 2.16 0.56 2.82
C LEU A 133 0.71 0.19 2.46
N ASP A 134 -0.04 1.15 1.95
CA ASP A 134 -1.46 1.04 1.60
C ASP A 134 -1.85 2.07 0.52
N GLU A 135 -3.12 2.09 0.13
CA GLU A 135 -3.67 3.01 -0.86
C GLU A 135 -3.55 4.47 -0.44
N GLY A 136 -3.93 4.80 0.80
CA GLY A 136 -3.88 6.17 1.30
C GLY A 136 -2.45 6.72 1.30
N THR A 137 -1.48 5.94 1.81
CA THR A 137 -0.06 6.31 1.77
C THR A 137 0.44 6.45 0.33
N ALA A 138 0.07 5.52 -0.55
CA ALA A 138 0.47 5.59 -1.95
C ALA A 138 -0.07 6.85 -2.64
N THR A 139 -1.32 7.24 -2.33
CA THR A 139 -1.95 8.47 -2.85
C THR A 139 -1.25 9.72 -2.30
N ALA A 140 -0.93 9.74 -1.01
CA ALA A 140 -0.19 10.86 -0.41
C ALA A 140 1.23 11.00 -0.97
N GLU A 141 1.91 9.89 -1.23
CA GLU A 141 3.20 9.90 -1.90
C GLU A 141 3.10 10.36 -3.37
N ALA A 142 2.00 10.02 -4.06
CA ALA A 142 1.74 10.53 -5.41
C ALA A 142 1.50 12.04 -5.42
N MET A 143 0.75 12.58 -4.45
CA MET A 143 0.59 14.02 -4.23
C MET A 143 1.95 14.71 -4.10
N LEU A 144 2.81 14.22 -3.20
CA LEU A 144 4.14 14.81 -2.99
C LEU A 144 5.05 14.64 -4.22
N MET A 145 4.90 13.54 -4.93
CA MET A 145 5.61 13.31 -6.19
C MET A 145 5.19 14.32 -7.27
N MET A 146 3.89 14.54 -7.47
CA MET A 146 3.38 15.56 -8.39
C MET A 146 3.86 16.97 -7.99
N PHE A 147 3.84 17.27 -6.69
CA PHE A 147 4.36 18.54 -6.15
C PHE A 147 5.84 18.75 -6.46
N ALA A 148 6.66 17.70 -6.38
CA ALA A 148 8.08 17.74 -6.73
C ALA A 148 8.32 17.80 -8.26
N LEU A 149 7.39 17.33 -9.06
CA LEU A 149 7.45 17.32 -10.53
C LEU A 149 6.97 18.61 -11.18
N ARG A 150 6.60 19.64 -10.40
CA ARG A 150 6.19 20.95 -10.95
C ARG A 150 7.29 21.53 -11.83
N SER A 151 6.87 22.15 -12.93
CA SER A 151 7.77 22.91 -13.80
C SER A 151 8.40 24.08 -13.03
N ARG A 152 9.53 24.60 -13.53
CA ARG A 152 10.16 25.77 -12.90
C ARG A 152 9.24 26.97 -12.87
N ASP A 153 8.38 27.12 -13.85
CA ASP A 153 7.44 28.23 -13.93
C ASP A 153 6.28 28.01 -12.95
N ALA A 154 5.73 26.82 -12.82
CA ALA A 154 4.74 26.47 -11.80
C ALA A 154 5.25 26.73 -10.36
N VAL A 155 6.54 26.46 -10.10
CA VAL A 155 7.16 26.77 -8.79
C VAL A 155 7.27 28.29 -8.57
N LYS A 156 7.68 29.07 -9.58
CA LYS A 156 7.78 30.55 -9.49
C LYS A 156 6.41 31.21 -9.31
N GLU A 157 5.39 30.66 -9.96
CA GLU A 157 3.99 31.10 -9.86
C GLU A 157 3.33 30.69 -8.55
N GLY A 158 4.00 29.89 -7.73
CA GLY A 158 3.48 29.40 -6.44
C GLY A 158 2.31 28.47 -6.58
N ARG A 159 2.26 27.61 -7.60
CA ARG A 159 1.19 26.63 -7.79
C ARG A 159 1.25 25.58 -6.68
N THR A 160 0.30 25.63 -5.76
CA THR A 160 0.24 24.74 -4.57
C THR A 160 -1.11 24.06 -4.43
N GLN A 161 -2.03 24.23 -5.39
CA GLN A 161 -3.34 23.61 -5.33
C GLN A 161 -3.32 22.21 -5.94
N LEU A 162 -4.01 21.27 -5.29
CA LEU A 162 -4.27 19.93 -5.77
C LEU A 162 -5.78 19.71 -5.85
N PHE A 163 -6.28 19.42 -7.03
CA PHE A 163 -7.65 18.95 -7.18
C PHE A 163 -7.79 17.53 -6.63
N VAL A 164 -8.85 17.26 -5.89
CA VAL A 164 -9.22 15.93 -5.39
C VAL A 164 -10.70 15.69 -5.68
N ASP A 165 -11.01 14.65 -6.47
CA ASP A 165 -12.38 14.25 -6.70
C ASP A 165 -13.06 13.91 -5.37
N ARG A 166 -14.23 14.51 -5.09
CA ARG A 166 -15.01 14.24 -3.86
C ARG A 166 -15.41 12.79 -3.69
N ASN A 167 -15.36 12.02 -4.76
CA ASN A 167 -15.62 10.58 -4.76
C ASN A 167 -14.35 9.74 -4.51
N LEU A 168 -13.30 10.33 -3.96
CA LEU A 168 -12.18 9.61 -3.36
C LEU A 168 -12.65 8.93 -2.06
N PHE A 169 -12.06 7.78 -1.70
CA PHE A 169 -12.36 7.16 -0.41
C PHE A 169 -12.05 8.12 0.75
N PRO A 170 -12.97 8.27 1.73
CA PRO A 170 -12.82 9.27 2.80
C PRO A 170 -11.55 9.07 3.62
N GLN A 171 -11.13 7.84 3.91
CA GLN A 171 -9.89 7.55 4.62
C GLN A 171 -8.64 8.03 3.85
N THR A 172 -8.68 7.97 2.52
CA THR A 172 -7.61 8.48 1.66
C THR A 172 -7.60 10.00 1.65
N LEU A 173 -8.77 10.64 1.58
CA LEU A 173 -8.89 12.10 1.68
C LEU A 173 -8.37 12.63 3.02
N ASP A 174 -8.73 12.01 4.15
CA ASP A 174 -8.26 12.39 5.49
C ASP A 174 -6.73 12.32 5.59
N LEU A 175 -6.13 11.30 4.97
CA LEU A 175 -4.67 11.19 4.91
C LEU A 175 -4.04 12.27 4.04
N LEU A 176 -4.64 12.60 2.89
CA LEU A 176 -4.18 13.69 2.04
C LEU A 176 -4.23 15.03 2.78
N LEU A 177 -5.30 15.33 3.53
CA LEU A 177 -5.41 16.53 4.38
C LEU A 177 -4.27 16.61 5.38
N THR A 178 -3.99 15.50 6.09
CA THR A 178 -2.89 15.44 7.06
C THR A 178 -1.52 15.64 6.42
N ARG A 179 -1.30 15.04 5.24
CA ARG A 179 0.00 15.06 4.57
C ARG A 179 0.25 16.31 3.71
N SER A 180 -0.78 17.05 3.34
CA SER A 180 -0.69 18.30 2.58
C SER A 180 -0.26 19.49 3.44
N GLU A 181 -0.72 19.55 4.69
CA GLU A 181 -0.51 20.67 5.60
C GLU A 181 0.97 21.08 5.77
N PRO A 182 1.91 20.17 6.08
CA PRO A 182 3.32 20.54 6.27
C PRO A 182 4.01 21.10 5.02
N PHE A 183 3.45 20.86 3.84
CA PHE A 183 3.98 21.33 2.56
C PHE A 183 3.28 22.58 2.02
N GLY A 184 2.26 23.06 2.74
CA GLY A 184 1.45 24.21 2.30
C GLY A 184 0.67 23.89 1.01
N ILE A 185 0.28 22.63 0.81
CA ILE A 185 -0.55 22.22 -0.32
C ILE A 185 -2.01 22.45 0.04
N GLU A 186 -2.73 23.17 -0.79
CA GLU A 186 -4.16 23.41 -0.68
C GLU A 186 -4.93 22.34 -1.48
N LEU A 187 -5.82 21.61 -0.80
CA LEU A 187 -6.69 20.63 -1.46
C LEU A 187 -8.00 21.28 -1.91
N ILE A 188 -8.31 21.16 -3.19
CA ILE A 188 -9.59 21.58 -3.77
C ILE A 188 -10.43 20.33 -3.98
N VAL A 189 -11.40 20.11 -3.09
CA VAL A 189 -12.27 18.91 -3.15
C VAL A 189 -13.56 19.29 -3.88
N ASP A 190 -13.75 18.76 -5.09
CA ASP A 190 -14.91 19.07 -5.93
C ASP A 190 -15.27 17.92 -6.88
N ASP A 191 -16.32 18.05 -7.68
CA ASP A 191 -16.72 17.09 -8.71
C ASP A 191 -15.86 17.26 -9.97
N TYR A 192 -15.28 16.17 -10.46
CA TYR A 192 -14.41 16.17 -11.64
C TYR A 192 -15.11 16.62 -12.94
N ASP A 193 -16.41 16.39 -13.06
CA ASP A 193 -17.19 16.62 -14.29
C ASP A 193 -17.61 18.08 -14.49
N CYS A 194 -17.54 18.92 -13.45
CA CYS A 194 -17.84 20.34 -13.52
C CYS A 194 -16.64 21.22 -13.10
N TYR A 195 -15.49 20.63 -12.82
CA TYR A 195 -14.30 21.37 -12.38
C TYR A 195 -13.58 22.01 -13.57
N GLU A 196 -13.32 23.32 -13.46
CA GLU A 196 -12.53 24.09 -14.43
C GLU A 196 -11.15 24.42 -13.81
N PHE A 197 -10.09 23.96 -14.46
CA PHE A 197 -8.73 24.24 -14.02
C PHE A 197 -8.40 25.74 -14.14
N SER A 198 -7.91 26.32 -13.05
CA SER A 198 -7.56 27.74 -12.97
C SER A 198 -6.11 28.03 -13.38
N GLY A 199 -5.28 26.97 -13.51
CA GLY A 199 -3.84 27.09 -13.71
C GLY A 199 -3.05 27.26 -12.41
N LYS A 200 -3.67 27.17 -11.24
CA LYS A 200 -3.00 27.15 -9.93
C LYS A 200 -2.73 25.74 -9.42
N GLU A 201 -3.39 24.78 -10.04
CA GLU A 201 -3.25 23.36 -9.70
C GLU A 201 -1.94 22.83 -10.28
N PHE A 202 -1.23 22.03 -9.46
CA PHE A 202 -0.08 21.26 -9.91
C PHE A 202 -0.44 19.84 -10.28
N GLY A 203 -1.63 19.38 -9.85
CA GLY A 203 -2.10 18.04 -10.12
C GLY A 203 -3.55 17.81 -9.70
N ALA A 204 -4.01 16.60 -10.01
CA ALA A 204 -5.35 16.12 -9.68
C ALA A 204 -5.31 14.66 -9.24
N VAL A 205 -6.26 14.26 -8.38
CA VAL A 205 -6.44 12.88 -7.90
C VAL A 205 -7.88 12.45 -8.16
N VAL A 206 -8.06 11.31 -8.82
CA VAL A 206 -9.36 10.68 -9.10
C VAL A 206 -9.36 9.22 -8.66
N GLN A 207 -10.52 8.68 -8.25
CA GLN A 207 -10.70 7.29 -7.81
C GLN A 207 -11.34 6.44 -8.91
N TYR A 208 -10.81 5.23 -9.17
CA TYR A 208 -11.27 4.37 -10.26
C TYR A 208 -11.31 2.88 -9.89
N PRO A 209 -12.51 2.26 -9.68
CA PRO A 209 -13.82 2.90 -9.56
C PRO A 209 -13.90 3.87 -8.39
N ALA A 210 -14.85 4.81 -8.45
CA ALA A 210 -15.02 5.83 -7.43
C ALA A 210 -15.61 5.28 -6.12
N ALA A 211 -15.60 6.06 -5.04
CA ALA A 211 -16.08 5.63 -3.72
C ALA A 211 -17.57 5.25 -3.70
N ASP A 212 -18.37 5.86 -4.57
CA ASP A 212 -19.77 5.49 -4.81
C ASP A 212 -19.94 4.23 -5.69
N GLY A 213 -18.85 3.60 -6.10
CA GLY A 213 -18.81 2.43 -6.98
C GLY A 213 -18.92 2.74 -8.46
N ALA A 214 -19.08 4.00 -8.85
CA ALA A 214 -19.23 4.36 -10.25
C ALA A 214 -17.92 4.22 -11.04
N VAL A 215 -18.03 3.69 -12.24
CA VAL A 215 -16.95 3.69 -13.25
C VAL A 215 -17.16 4.92 -14.13
N ARG A 216 -16.19 5.83 -14.13
CA ARG A 216 -16.23 7.11 -14.82
C ARG A 216 -15.21 7.17 -15.95
N ASP A 217 -15.51 7.95 -16.99
CA ASP A 217 -14.54 8.26 -18.04
C ASP A 217 -13.83 9.57 -17.71
N TYR A 218 -12.54 9.46 -17.39
CA TYR A 218 -11.70 10.59 -17.02
C TYR A 218 -10.86 11.14 -18.19
N ALA A 219 -11.01 10.64 -19.44
CA ALA A 219 -10.13 11.05 -20.54
C ALA A 219 -10.16 12.56 -20.81
N ALA A 220 -11.34 13.16 -20.91
CA ALA A 220 -11.49 14.60 -21.14
C ALA A 220 -10.97 15.44 -19.95
N PHE A 221 -11.18 14.98 -18.71
CA PHE A 221 -10.65 15.62 -17.50
C PHE A 221 -9.12 15.64 -17.50
N VAL A 222 -8.49 14.53 -17.88
CA VAL A 222 -7.03 14.43 -18.00
C VAL A 222 -6.48 15.37 -19.05
N GLU A 223 -7.13 15.46 -20.22
CA GLU A 223 -6.74 16.42 -21.27
C GLU A 223 -6.82 17.87 -20.77
N ALA A 224 -7.88 18.22 -20.04
CA ALA A 224 -8.04 19.54 -19.43
C ALA A 224 -6.96 19.83 -18.39
N ALA A 225 -6.64 18.86 -17.51
CA ALA A 225 -5.56 18.99 -16.54
C ALA A 225 -4.20 19.22 -17.21
N HIS A 226 -3.89 18.42 -18.22
CA HIS A 226 -2.63 18.53 -18.97
C HIS A 226 -2.51 19.86 -19.73
N ALA A 227 -3.60 20.42 -20.24
CA ALA A 227 -3.62 21.74 -20.88
C ALA A 227 -3.17 22.86 -19.91
N HIS A 228 -3.28 22.63 -18.60
CA HIS A 228 -2.84 23.53 -17.53
C HIS A 228 -1.54 23.10 -16.83
N ASP A 229 -0.78 22.15 -17.40
CA ASP A 229 0.45 21.57 -16.82
C ASP A 229 0.22 20.87 -15.46
N ALA A 230 -1.02 20.45 -15.19
CA ALA A 230 -1.38 19.66 -14.01
C ALA A 230 -1.30 18.16 -14.34
N LYS A 231 -0.69 17.38 -13.44
CA LYS A 231 -0.56 15.92 -13.59
C LYS A 231 -1.73 15.19 -12.93
N VAL A 232 -2.10 14.03 -13.45
CA VAL A 232 -3.25 13.28 -12.92
C VAL A 232 -2.81 11.95 -12.31
N THR A 233 -3.22 11.74 -11.06
CA THR A 233 -3.10 10.46 -10.35
C THR A 233 -4.45 9.74 -10.35
N ALA A 234 -4.47 8.50 -10.85
CA ALA A 234 -5.58 7.57 -10.70
C ALA A 234 -5.35 6.68 -9.46
N VAL A 235 -6.29 6.67 -8.55
CA VAL A 235 -6.34 5.70 -7.43
C VAL A 235 -7.21 4.54 -7.89
N ALA A 236 -6.63 3.37 -8.19
CA ALA A 236 -7.33 2.33 -8.92
C ALA A 236 -7.30 0.96 -8.21
N ASP A 237 -8.44 0.24 -8.33
CA ASP A 237 -8.54 -1.15 -7.92
C ASP A 237 -7.95 -2.07 -9.01
N LEU A 238 -6.87 -2.78 -8.69
CA LEU A 238 -6.19 -3.65 -9.66
C LEU A 238 -7.07 -4.77 -10.24
N LEU A 239 -8.03 -5.31 -9.48
CA LEU A 239 -8.88 -6.36 -10.02
C LEU A 239 -9.85 -5.81 -11.07
N SER A 240 -10.37 -4.61 -10.87
CA SER A 240 -11.23 -3.96 -11.84
C SER A 240 -10.53 -3.74 -13.19
N LEU A 241 -9.23 -3.48 -13.16
CA LEU A 241 -8.41 -3.26 -14.37
C LEU A 241 -8.21 -4.53 -15.21
N ALA A 242 -8.61 -5.71 -14.73
CA ALA A 242 -8.70 -6.90 -15.57
C ALA A 242 -9.85 -6.82 -16.60
N LEU A 243 -10.81 -5.90 -16.41
CA LEU A 243 -11.97 -5.67 -17.30
C LEU A 243 -12.05 -4.23 -17.80
N LEU A 244 -11.61 -3.25 -17.01
CA LEU A 244 -11.72 -1.83 -17.34
C LEU A 244 -10.47 -1.33 -18.07
N LYS A 245 -10.64 -0.25 -18.82
CA LYS A 245 -9.52 0.44 -19.49
C LYS A 245 -8.48 0.90 -18.49
N ALA A 246 -7.23 0.58 -18.75
CA ALA A 246 -6.13 0.90 -17.84
C ALA A 246 -5.88 2.41 -17.72
N PRO A 247 -5.54 2.94 -16.52
CA PRO A 247 -5.26 4.37 -16.31
C PRO A 247 -4.19 4.94 -17.24
N GLY A 248 -3.16 4.19 -17.57
CA GLY A 248 -2.13 4.61 -18.54
C GLY A 248 -2.68 4.85 -19.94
N GLU A 249 -3.74 4.12 -20.35
CA GLU A 249 -4.34 4.22 -21.68
C GLU A 249 -5.26 5.44 -21.84
N TRP A 250 -5.83 5.98 -20.75
CA TRP A 250 -6.61 7.21 -20.80
C TRP A 250 -5.84 8.45 -20.31
N GLY A 251 -4.52 8.29 -20.14
CA GLY A 251 -3.61 9.41 -20.00
C GLY A 251 -3.17 9.76 -18.59
N ALA A 252 -3.54 9.00 -17.54
CA ALA A 252 -3.04 9.22 -16.19
C ALA A 252 -1.50 9.24 -16.16
N ASP A 253 -0.93 10.10 -15.33
CA ASP A 253 0.51 10.21 -15.13
C ASP A 253 1.03 9.24 -14.09
N ILE A 254 0.22 9.00 -13.06
CA ILE A 254 0.51 8.12 -11.93
C ILE A 254 -0.72 7.25 -11.67
N CYS A 255 -0.50 5.99 -11.34
CA CYS A 255 -1.52 5.09 -10.86
C CYS A 255 -1.09 4.49 -9.52
N VAL A 256 -1.96 4.60 -8.52
CA VAL A 256 -1.73 4.10 -7.16
C VAL A 256 -2.93 3.29 -6.67
N GLY A 257 -2.79 2.57 -5.58
CA GLY A 257 -3.90 1.86 -4.97
C GLY A 257 -3.45 0.76 -4.03
N SER A 258 -4.39 -0.08 -3.63
CA SER A 258 -4.13 -1.28 -2.84
C SER A 258 -4.12 -2.53 -3.73
N ALA A 259 -3.14 -3.41 -3.52
CA ALA A 259 -3.10 -4.72 -4.16
C ALA A 259 -3.72 -5.83 -3.28
N GLN A 260 -4.36 -5.46 -2.17
CA GLN A 260 -4.88 -6.38 -1.16
C GLN A 260 -5.78 -7.47 -1.75
N ARG A 261 -6.71 -7.12 -2.61
CA ARG A 261 -7.68 -8.11 -3.15
C ARG A 261 -7.09 -9.12 -4.14
N LEU A 262 -5.82 -8.97 -4.50
CA LEU A 262 -5.07 -9.95 -5.28
C LEU A 262 -4.31 -10.93 -4.34
N GLY A 263 -5.07 -11.66 -3.53
CA GLY A 263 -4.55 -12.77 -2.73
C GLY A 263 -4.02 -12.42 -1.33
N THR A 264 -4.24 -11.21 -0.82
CA THR A 264 -3.89 -10.87 0.56
C THR A 264 -5.15 -10.88 1.44
N PRO A 265 -5.21 -11.70 2.51
CA PRO A 265 -6.35 -11.69 3.42
C PRO A 265 -6.45 -10.34 4.13
N MET A 266 -7.67 -9.92 4.53
CA MET A 266 -7.88 -8.67 5.26
C MET A 266 -7.16 -8.64 6.62
N GLY A 267 -6.94 -9.81 7.25
CA GLY A 267 -6.11 -9.95 8.45
C GLY A 267 -6.49 -9.02 9.60
N PHE A 268 -7.80 -8.79 9.82
CA PHE A 268 -8.32 -7.86 10.84
C PHE A 268 -7.78 -6.43 10.72
N GLY A 269 -7.60 -5.94 9.49
CA GLY A 269 -6.97 -4.66 9.21
C GLY A 269 -5.44 -4.74 9.14
N GLY A 270 -4.89 -5.95 8.98
CA GLY A 270 -3.47 -6.21 8.90
C GLY A 270 -2.81 -5.65 7.64
N PRO A 271 -1.51 -5.92 7.43
CA PRO A 271 -0.72 -5.24 6.41
C PRO A 271 -1.24 -5.53 5.01
N HIS A 272 -1.19 -4.50 4.18
CA HIS A 272 -1.46 -4.56 2.75
C HIS A 272 -0.19 -4.32 1.93
N ALA A 273 -0.27 -4.46 0.60
CA ALA A 273 0.69 -3.91 -0.32
C ALA A 273 0.01 -2.81 -1.12
N GLY A 274 0.32 -1.55 -0.82
CA GLY A 274 0.03 -0.45 -1.72
C GLY A 274 0.95 -0.51 -2.93
N TYR A 275 0.56 0.05 -4.05
CA TYR A 275 1.38 0.13 -5.24
C TYR A 275 1.44 1.55 -5.80
N MET A 276 2.48 1.82 -6.55
CA MET A 276 2.60 3.01 -7.38
C MET A 276 3.24 2.62 -8.71
N ALA A 277 2.60 3.06 -9.78
CA ALA A 277 3.12 2.96 -11.14
C ALA A 277 3.03 4.32 -11.83
N THR A 278 3.96 4.62 -12.73
CA THR A 278 4.05 5.92 -13.39
C THR A 278 4.77 5.82 -14.73
N ARG A 279 4.94 6.97 -15.39
CA ARG A 279 5.75 7.08 -16.62
C ARG A 279 7.23 6.97 -16.33
N GLU A 280 8.00 6.41 -17.23
CA GLU A 280 9.47 6.27 -17.14
C GLU A 280 10.17 7.61 -16.85
N ALA A 281 9.63 8.70 -17.39
CA ALA A 281 10.17 10.06 -17.20
C ALA A 281 10.19 10.48 -15.72
N TYR A 282 9.32 9.93 -14.88
CA TYR A 282 9.18 10.33 -13.47
C TYR A 282 9.89 9.39 -12.49
N LYS A 283 10.56 8.37 -12.95
CA LYS A 283 11.18 7.32 -12.13
C LYS A 283 12.12 7.82 -11.02
N ARG A 284 12.73 8.99 -11.21
CA ARG A 284 13.66 9.56 -10.22
C ARG A 284 12.96 10.15 -9.00
N GLN A 285 11.69 10.52 -9.11
CA GLN A 285 10.85 11.06 -8.04
C GLN A 285 9.95 9.99 -7.42
N MET A 286 9.85 8.80 -8.03
CA MET A 286 9.01 7.72 -7.52
C MET A 286 9.48 7.27 -6.13
N PRO A 287 8.62 7.21 -5.11
CA PRO A 287 8.95 6.66 -3.79
C PRO A 287 9.02 5.13 -3.80
N GLY A 288 9.53 4.57 -2.71
CA GLY A 288 9.61 3.12 -2.51
C GLY A 288 10.75 2.45 -3.28
N ARG A 289 10.84 1.13 -3.14
CA ARG A 289 11.90 0.32 -3.76
C ARG A 289 11.51 -0.03 -5.19
N ILE A 290 12.51 -0.19 -6.03
CA ILE A 290 12.37 -0.67 -7.41
C ILE A 290 13.35 -1.81 -7.61
N ILE A 291 12.88 -2.93 -8.14
CA ILE A 291 13.72 -4.05 -8.54
C ILE A 291 14.11 -3.87 -10.00
N GLY A 292 15.38 -3.94 -10.27
CA GLY A 292 15.93 -3.82 -11.61
C GLY A 292 16.66 -5.08 -12.04
N VAL A 293 16.66 -5.32 -13.35
CA VAL A 293 17.42 -6.39 -13.98
C VAL A 293 18.83 -5.87 -14.30
N SER A 294 19.84 -6.65 -13.94
CA SER A 294 21.26 -6.38 -14.14
C SER A 294 21.95 -7.66 -14.61
N VAL A 295 23.27 -7.65 -14.63
CA VAL A 295 24.09 -8.83 -14.88
C VAL A 295 25.09 -9.01 -13.75
N ASP A 296 25.45 -10.26 -13.48
CA ASP A 296 26.51 -10.62 -12.54
C ASP A 296 27.91 -10.46 -13.18
N ARG A 297 28.93 -10.77 -12.43
CA ARG A 297 30.33 -10.73 -12.87
C ARG A 297 30.62 -11.67 -14.07
N LEU A 298 29.81 -12.70 -14.26
CA LEU A 298 29.95 -13.70 -15.32
C LEU A 298 29.07 -13.37 -16.55
N GLY A 299 28.28 -12.28 -16.48
CA GLY A 299 27.35 -11.89 -17.54
C GLY A 299 25.97 -12.55 -17.44
N ASN A 300 25.68 -13.33 -16.39
CA ASN A 300 24.37 -13.92 -16.19
C ASN A 300 23.38 -12.86 -15.67
N ARG A 301 22.10 -13.06 -15.98
CA ARG A 301 21.01 -12.23 -15.43
C ARG A 301 21.04 -12.25 -13.91
N ALA A 302 21.02 -11.07 -13.30
CA ALA A 302 20.95 -10.88 -11.87
C ALA A 302 19.95 -9.76 -11.53
N LEU A 303 19.31 -9.85 -10.38
CA LEU A 303 18.36 -8.86 -9.90
C LEU A 303 18.97 -8.07 -8.75
N ARG A 304 18.60 -6.80 -8.65
CA ARG A 304 19.04 -5.91 -7.56
C ARG A 304 18.03 -4.80 -7.33
N MET A 305 18.08 -4.17 -6.17
CA MET A 305 17.38 -2.91 -5.97
C MET A 305 18.03 -1.80 -6.79
N ALA A 306 17.20 -1.04 -7.50
CA ALA A 306 17.62 0.02 -8.40
C ALA A 306 17.27 1.41 -7.83
N LEU A 307 17.98 2.45 -8.32
CA LEU A 307 17.73 3.87 -8.00
C LEU A 307 17.79 4.21 -6.49
N GLN A 308 18.62 3.52 -5.71
CA GLN A 308 18.73 3.69 -4.26
C GLN A 308 19.21 5.10 -3.84
N MET A 309 19.91 5.83 -4.71
CA MET A 309 20.47 7.15 -4.39
C MET A 309 19.42 8.20 -3.97
N ARG A 310 18.14 7.97 -4.22
CA ARG A 310 17.03 8.86 -3.83
C ARG A 310 16.52 8.62 -2.40
N GLU A 311 17.03 7.61 -1.71
CA GLU A 311 16.53 7.15 -0.42
C GLU A 311 17.05 8.01 0.75
N GLN A 312 16.27 8.02 1.86
CA GLN A 312 16.53 8.87 3.02
C GLN A 312 17.90 8.62 3.67
N HIS A 313 18.33 7.37 3.78
CA HIS A 313 19.64 7.04 4.39
C HIS A 313 20.83 7.54 3.57
N ILE A 314 20.63 7.91 2.29
CA ILE A 314 21.64 8.49 1.42
C ILE A 314 21.46 10.01 1.30
N LYS A 315 20.26 10.45 0.94
CA LYS A 315 19.94 11.86 0.62
C LYS A 315 19.54 12.70 1.83
N ARG A 316 19.20 12.05 2.97
CA ARG A 316 18.73 12.72 4.20
C ARG A 316 17.53 13.64 3.92
N GLU A 317 17.62 14.91 4.25
CA GLU A 317 16.58 15.91 4.01
C GLU A 317 16.24 16.16 2.53
N ARG A 318 17.08 15.69 1.62
CA ARG A 318 16.89 15.79 0.16
C ARG A 318 16.29 14.52 -0.44
N ALA A 319 15.90 13.57 0.38
CA ALA A 319 15.24 12.35 -0.12
C ALA A 319 13.89 12.69 -0.75
N THR A 320 13.50 11.91 -1.75
CA THR A 320 12.19 12.07 -2.41
C THR A 320 11.03 11.66 -1.51
N SER A 321 11.28 10.79 -0.54
CA SER A 321 10.28 10.27 0.39
C SER A 321 10.94 9.69 1.63
N ASN A 322 10.16 9.58 2.72
CA ASN A 322 10.55 8.87 3.94
C ASN A 322 10.29 7.35 3.86
N ILE A 323 9.75 6.85 2.77
CA ILE A 323 9.53 5.42 2.57
C ILE A 323 10.89 4.71 2.50
N CYS A 324 11.13 3.83 3.48
CA CYS A 324 12.40 3.13 3.65
C CYS A 324 12.37 1.68 3.16
N THR A 325 11.22 1.02 3.31
CA THR A 325 11.07 -0.42 3.07
C THR A 325 9.84 -0.71 2.23
N ALA A 326 9.67 -1.97 1.83
CA ALA A 326 8.51 -2.46 1.10
C ALA A 326 7.66 -3.37 2.01
N SER A 327 6.38 -3.51 1.74
CA SER A 327 5.53 -4.57 2.27
C SER A 327 5.84 -5.88 1.54
N ALA A 328 7.09 -6.36 1.70
CA ALA A 328 7.67 -7.37 0.81
C ALA A 328 6.93 -8.71 0.81
N LEU A 329 6.46 -9.18 1.97
CA LEU A 329 5.68 -10.42 2.05
C LEU A 329 4.35 -10.28 1.30
N MET A 330 3.62 -9.19 1.53
CA MET A 330 2.32 -8.95 0.89
C MET A 330 2.48 -8.77 -0.63
N ALA A 331 3.48 -8.02 -1.07
CA ALA A 331 3.80 -7.86 -2.50
C ALA A 331 4.18 -9.19 -3.15
N SER A 332 4.95 -10.03 -2.46
CA SER A 332 5.29 -11.38 -2.94
C SER A 332 4.03 -12.25 -3.05
N MET A 333 3.12 -12.21 -2.07
CA MET A 333 1.84 -12.93 -2.15
C MET A 333 1.02 -12.52 -3.36
N VAL A 334 0.91 -11.22 -3.63
CA VAL A 334 0.23 -10.68 -4.82
C VAL A 334 0.91 -11.18 -6.10
N GLY A 335 2.24 -11.12 -6.16
CA GLY A 335 3.00 -11.66 -7.29
C GLY A 335 2.71 -13.14 -7.53
N PHE A 336 2.75 -13.97 -6.49
CA PHE A 336 2.40 -15.39 -6.57
C PHE A 336 0.94 -15.63 -6.94
N TYR A 337 0.02 -14.81 -6.41
CA TYR A 337 -1.40 -14.89 -6.77
C TYR A 337 -1.61 -14.63 -8.27
N CYS A 338 -0.95 -13.60 -8.81
CA CYS A 338 -1.03 -13.27 -10.23
C CYS A 338 -0.42 -14.37 -11.11
N VAL A 339 0.71 -14.93 -10.72
CA VAL A 339 1.35 -16.06 -11.45
C VAL A 339 0.48 -17.32 -11.38
N TYR A 340 -0.11 -17.63 -10.21
CA TYR A 340 -0.97 -18.79 -10.02
C TYR A 340 -2.23 -18.75 -10.89
N ASN A 341 -2.87 -17.58 -10.95
CA ASN A 341 -4.12 -17.39 -11.71
C ASN A 341 -3.88 -17.14 -13.20
N GLY A 342 -2.75 -16.50 -13.54
CA GLY A 342 -2.50 -15.99 -14.88
C GLY A 342 -3.51 -14.90 -15.30
N ALA A 343 -3.36 -14.35 -16.48
CA ALA A 343 -4.24 -13.29 -17.00
C ALA A 343 -5.71 -13.77 -17.10
N GLU A 344 -5.92 -14.99 -17.56
CA GLU A 344 -7.24 -15.60 -17.71
C GLU A 344 -7.94 -15.82 -16.35
N GLY A 345 -7.17 -16.27 -15.33
CA GLY A 345 -7.72 -16.45 -13.98
C GLY A 345 -8.09 -15.13 -13.30
N LEU A 346 -7.28 -14.10 -13.46
CA LEU A 346 -7.60 -12.74 -12.98
C LEU A 346 -8.85 -12.19 -13.66
N ARG A 347 -8.95 -12.35 -14.97
CA ARG A 347 -10.12 -11.94 -15.73
C ARG A 347 -11.38 -12.65 -15.26
N ARG A 348 -11.34 -13.98 -15.08
CA ARG A 348 -12.48 -14.75 -14.55
C ARG A 348 -12.86 -14.32 -13.13
N ALA A 349 -11.90 -14.02 -12.27
CA ALA A 349 -12.18 -13.49 -10.93
C ALA A 349 -12.92 -12.16 -10.99
N ALA A 350 -12.48 -11.24 -11.87
CA ALA A 350 -13.13 -9.97 -12.10
C ALA A 350 -14.53 -10.12 -12.70
N GLU A 351 -14.70 -10.98 -13.71
CA GLU A 351 -16.00 -11.30 -14.31
C GLU A 351 -16.97 -11.90 -13.29
N THR A 352 -16.49 -12.77 -12.39
CA THR A 352 -17.30 -13.34 -11.32
C THR A 352 -17.80 -12.27 -10.36
N ALA A 353 -16.93 -11.35 -9.94
CA ALA A 353 -17.29 -10.26 -9.05
C ALA A 353 -18.30 -9.31 -9.72
N HIS A 354 -18.05 -8.93 -10.97
CA HIS A 354 -18.96 -8.07 -11.75
C HIS A 354 -20.32 -8.73 -11.98
N THR A 355 -20.36 -10.00 -12.35
CA THR A 355 -21.61 -10.75 -12.56
C THR A 355 -22.45 -10.80 -11.28
N ALA A 356 -21.82 -11.09 -10.14
CA ALA A 356 -22.50 -11.09 -8.83
C ALA A 356 -23.06 -9.71 -8.49
N ALA A 357 -22.36 -8.64 -8.80
CA ALA A 357 -22.87 -7.28 -8.63
C ALA A 357 -24.05 -6.98 -9.55
N CYS A 358 -24.01 -7.40 -10.82
CA CYS A 358 -25.12 -7.26 -11.76
C CYS A 358 -26.36 -8.02 -11.29
N ASP A 359 -26.20 -9.25 -10.76
CA ASP A 359 -27.31 -10.03 -10.22
C ASP A 359 -27.91 -9.37 -8.98
N THR A 360 -27.05 -8.83 -8.11
CA THR A 360 -27.47 -8.07 -6.92
C THR A 360 -28.22 -6.80 -7.32
N ALA A 361 -27.72 -6.05 -8.31
CA ALA A 361 -28.35 -4.85 -8.82
C ALA A 361 -29.79 -5.13 -9.34
N ARG A 362 -29.94 -6.22 -10.11
CA ARG A 362 -31.24 -6.66 -10.61
C ARG A 362 -32.21 -7.05 -9.49
N ALA A 363 -31.73 -7.77 -8.49
CA ALA A 363 -32.52 -8.16 -7.34
C ALA A 363 -32.97 -6.95 -6.50
N LEU A 364 -32.07 -5.99 -6.27
CA LEU A 364 -32.38 -4.75 -5.56
C LEU A 364 -33.43 -3.92 -6.30
N ALA A 365 -33.28 -3.76 -7.63
CA ALA A 365 -34.27 -3.07 -8.46
C ALA A 365 -35.65 -3.74 -8.40
N ALA A 366 -35.71 -5.08 -8.43
CA ALA A 366 -36.96 -5.81 -8.29
C ALA A 366 -37.63 -5.64 -6.90
N LEU A 367 -36.86 -5.31 -5.87
CA LEU A 367 -37.33 -4.99 -4.51
C LEU A 367 -37.69 -3.49 -4.35
N GLY A 368 -37.54 -2.65 -5.39
CA GLY A 368 -37.89 -1.24 -5.37
C GLY A 368 -36.76 -0.30 -4.96
N TYR A 369 -35.53 -0.81 -4.72
CA TYR A 369 -34.38 0.03 -4.45
C TYR A 369 -33.89 0.74 -5.72
N LYS A 370 -33.44 1.98 -5.59
CA LYS A 370 -32.83 2.75 -6.68
C LYS A 370 -31.31 2.72 -6.57
N LEU A 371 -30.67 2.30 -7.66
CA LEU A 371 -29.23 2.38 -7.79
C LEU A 371 -28.85 3.81 -8.18
N THR A 372 -27.81 4.33 -7.53
CA THR A 372 -27.29 5.67 -7.79
C THR A 372 -26.21 5.67 -8.87
N ASN A 373 -25.46 4.55 -9.00
CA ASN A 373 -24.43 4.36 -10.02
C ASN A 373 -24.94 3.45 -11.13
N GLN A 374 -24.95 3.96 -12.37
CA GLN A 374 -25.39 3.21 -13.55
C GLN A 374 -24.29 2.31 -14.13
N HIS A 375 -23.05 2.79 -14.09
CA HIS A 375 -21.87 2.07 -14.53
C HIS A 375 -21.03 1.72 -13.31
N PHE A 376 -20.85 0.44 -13.06
CA PHE A 376 -20.13 -0.06 -11.89
C PHE A 376 -19.29 -1.30 -12.23
N PHE A 377 -18.31 -1.60 -11.42
CA PHE A 377 -17.58 -2.85 -11.49
C PHE A 377 -18.22 -3.89 -10.54
N ASP A 378 -18.03 -3.76 -9.24
CA ASP A 378 -18.54 -4.70 -8.23
C ASP A 378 -19.05 -4.01 -6.96
N CYS A 379 -19.05 -2.68 -6.92
CA CYS A 379 -19.58 -1.90 -5.83
C CYS A 379 -20.86 -1.19 -6.27
N LEU A 380 -21.92 -1.31 -5.44
CA LEU A 380 -23.22 -0.72 -5.68
C LEU A 380 -23.56 0.26 -4.56
N LEU A 381 -24.04 1.44 -4.93
CA LEU A 381 -24.67 2.37 -4.01
C LEU A 381 -26.15 2.47 -4.36
N TYR A 382 -27.02 2.24 -3.37
CA TYR A 382 -28.47 2.25 -3.56
C TYR A 382 -29.17 2.91 -2.38
N THR A 383 -30.36 3.45 -2.64
CA THR A 383 -31.20 4.09 -1.62
C THR A 383 -32.54 3.38 -1.53
N SER A 384 -33.15 3.36 -0.34
CA SER A 384 -34.57 3.02 -0.17
C SER A 384 -35.38 4.30 -0.04
N ASP A 385 -36.60 4.33 -0.58
CA ASP A 385 -37.54 5.44 -0.39
C ASP A 385 -38.07 5.54 1.06
N ALA A 386 -37.52 4.74 1.99
CA ALA A 386 -37.90 4.66 3.40
C ALA A 386 -36.96 5.42 4.34
N ALA A 387 -36.19 6.38 3.84
CA ALA A 387 -35.36 7.26 4.65
C ALA A 387 -35.89 8.70 4.60
#